data_3d8c05692b88df71ca3b828e91edfb07
#
_entry.id   3d8c05692b88df71ca3b828e91edfb07
#
_cell.length_a   1.000
_cell.length_b   1.000
_cell.length_c   1.000
_cell.angle_alpha   90.00
_cell.angle_beta   90.00
_cell.angle_gamma   90.00
#
_symmetry.space_group_name_H-M   'P 1'
#
loop_
_entity.id
_entity.type
_entity.pdbx_description
1 polymer ?
#
loop_
_entity_poly.entity_id
_entity_poly.type
_entity_poly.pdbx_seq_one_letter_code
_entity_poly.pdbx_strand_id
1 'polypeptide(L)'
;GRQRLLAAYGIVNENFQKLFTRLFGGGKAYLKFTDESDPLQAGLEIFASPPGKKLQNLNLLSGGEQALTALLFAVFLSNPAPICVLDEVDAPLDDTNVDRFCSLVEEIAKTSSTKFLVITHHRMTMARVNRLFGVTMPEKGVSQLVSVDLEKAIEIKEQDATNEL
;
A
#
# COMPACT_ATOMS: atom_id res chain seq x y z
N GLY A 1 1.67 31.22 -0.20
CA GLY A 1 1.66 30.14 -1.22
C GLY A 1 2.98 29.41 -1.25
N ARG A 2 4.02 29.93 -1.91
CA ARG A 2 5.31 29.26 -2.21
C ARG A 2 6.01 28.67 -0.98
N GLN A 3 6.16 29.42 0.10
CA GLN A 3 6.84 28.93 1.32
C GLN A 3 6.11 27.74 1.95
N ARG A 4 4.77 27.77 1.97
CA ARG A 4 3.96 26.64 2.46
C ARG A 4 4.12 25.38 1.60
N LEU A 5 4.16 25.56 0.28
CA LEU A 5 4.38 24.46 -0.66
C LEU A 5 5.75 23.82 -0.45
N LEU A 6 6.81 24.63 -0.38
CA LEU A 6 8.18 24.15 -0.19
C LEU A 6 8.35 23.45 1.18
N ALA A 7 7.75 23.98 2.24
CA ALA A 7 7.77 23.33 3.55
C ALA A 7 7.04 21.97 3.53
N ALA A 8 5.85 21.91 2.93
CA ALA A 8 5.10 20.67 2.76
C ALA A 8 5.88 19.66 1.90
N TYR A 9 6.46 20.13 0.78
CA TYR A 9 7.30 19.31 -0.09
C TYR A 9 8.45 18.66 0.65
N GLY A 10 9.17 19.41 1.49
CA GLY A 10 10.29 18.88 2.28
C GLY A 10 9.85 17.73 3.19
N ILE A 11 8.74 17.91 3.92
CA ILE A 11 8.18 16.88 4.81
C ILE A 11 7.73 15.64 4.02
N VAL A 12 7.01 15.86 2.93
CA VAL A 12 6.51 14.78 2.06
C VAL A 12 7.66 13.98 1.47
N ASN A 13 8.66 14.68 0.94
CA ASN A 13 9.81 14.03 0.32
C ASN A 13 10.63 13.19 1.32
N GLU A 14 10.87 13.71 2.52
CA GLU A 14 11.59 12.98 3.57
C GLU A 14 10.82 11.72 4.00
N ASN A 15 9.53 11.84 4.23
CA ASN A 15 8.71 10.72 4.66
C ASN A 15 8.55 9.67 3.54
N PHE A 16 8.40 10.11 2.30
CA PHE A 16 8.36 9.22 1.14
C PHE A 16 9.66 8.41 1.01
N GLN A 17 10.81 9.05 1.18
CA GLN A 17 12.10 8.37 1.17
C GLN A 17 12.22 7.32 2.28
N LYS A 18 11.83 7.65 3.51
CA LYS A 18 11.85 6.73 4.65
C LYS A 18 10.98 5.50 4.40
N LEU A 19 9.75 5.71 3.96
CA LEU A 19 8.81 4.62 3.66
C LEU A 19 9.29 3.76 2.50
N PHE A 20 9.81 4.37 1.43
CA PHE A 20 10.38 3.63 0.30
C PHE A 20 11.52 2.72 0.74
N THR A 21 12.49 3.26 1.47
CA THR A 21 13.65 2.50 1.97
C THR A 21 13.22 1.33 2.84
N ARG A 22 12.20 1.53 3.67
CA ARG A 22 11.65 0.48 4.54
C ARG A 22 10.92 -0.60 3.74
N LEU A 23 10.08 -0.18 2.78
CA LEU A 23 9.27 -1.08 1.96
C LEU A 23 10.12 -1.98 1.07
N PHE A 24 11.16 -1.44 0.45
CA PHE A 24 12.05 -2.18 -0.45
C PHE A 24 13.26 -2.81 0.25
N GLY A 25 13.42 -2.60 1.56
CA GLY A 25 14.57 -3.09 2.31
C GLY A 25 15.87 -2.38 1.94
N GLY A 26 15.80 -1.13 1.55
CA GLY A 26 16.92 -0.29 1.10
C GLY A 26 16.59 0.57 -0.11
N GLY A 27 17.62 1.01 -0.81
CA GLY A 27 17.46 1.86 -1.98
C GLY A 27 17.25 3.33 -1.64
N LYS A 28 16.81 4.11 -2.63
CA LYS A 28 16.56 5.55 -2.51
C LYS A 28 15.34 5.94 -3.33
N ALA A 29 14.56 6.89 -2.83
CA ALA A 29 13.51 7.53 -3.61
C ALA A 29 13.37 8.97 -3.19
N TYR A 30 13.03 9.84 -4.13
CA TYR A 30 12.74 11.23 -3.85
C TYR A 30 11.82 11.82 -4.92
N LEU A 31 11.20 12.91 -4.56
CA LEU A 31 10.40 13.73 -5.45
C LEU A 31 11.27 14.86 -6.02
N LYS A 32 10.98 15.29 -7.23
CA LYS A 32 11.62 16.44 -7.86
C LYS A 32 10.58 17.26 -8.58
N PHE A 33 10.67 18.60 -8.47
CA PHE A 33 9.88 19.48 -9.31
C PHE A 33 10.36 19.41 -10.76
N THR A 34 9.43 19.41 -11.71
CA THR A 34 9.74 19.49 -13.15
C THR A 34 10.35 20.82 -13.52
N ASP A 35 10.05 21.88 -12.76
CA ASP A 35 10.64 23.20 -12.84
C ASP A 35 10.90 23.75 -11.44
N GLU A 36 12.17 23.89 -11.07
CA GLU A 36 12.58 24.42 -9.77
C GLU A 36 12.47 25.95 -9.69
N SER A 37 12.39 26.65 -10.84
CA SER A 37 12.26 28.10 -10.90
C SER A 37 10.85 28.56 -10.53
N ASP A 38 9.82 27.79 -10.91
CA ASP A 38 8.43 28.05 -10.56
C ASP A 38 7.72 26.81 -9.95
N PRO A 39 7.99 26.51 -8.69
CA PRO A 39 7.39 25.35 -8.01
C PRO A 39 5.87 25.38 -7.91
N LEU A 40 5.23 26.54 -8.06
CA LEU A 40 3.77 26.67 -8.00
C LEU A 40 3.06 26.18 -9.27
N GLN A 41 3.76 26.22 -10.40
CA GLN A 41 3.26 25.75 -11.70
C GLN A 41 3.90 24.40 -12.10
N ALA A 42 4.96 23.99 -11.39
CA ALA A 42 5.66 22.75 -11.68
C ALA A 42 4.85 21.52 -11.32
N GLY A 43 5.03 20.46 -12.08
CA GLY A 43 4.64 19.10 -11.70
C GLY A 43 5.65 18.47 -10.73
N LEU A 44 5.34 17.30 -10.20
CA LEU A 44 6.25 16.48 -9.42
C LEU A 44 6.59 15.20 -10.19
N GLU A 45 7.88 14.87 -10.24
CA GLU A 45 8.39 13.60 -10.73
C GLU A 45 8.88 12.74 -9.58
N ILE A 46 8.68 11.43 -9.70
CA ILE A 46 9.17 10.44 -8.75
C ILE A 46 10.42 9.79 -9.33
N PHE A 47 11.52 9.87 -8.58
CA PHE A 47 12.74 9.14 -8.84
C PHE A 47 12.91 8.06 -7.80
N ALA A 48 13.23 6.82 -8.24
CA ALA A 48 13.39 5.70 -7.36
C ALA A 48 14.53 4.78 -7.83
N SER A 49 15.18 4.17 -6.85
CA SER A 49 16.24 3.20 -7.02
C SER A 49 16.05 2.09 -6.00
N PRO A 50 15.27 1.04 -6.32
CA PRO A 50 15.24 -0.17 -5.50
C PRO A 50 16.63 -0.74 -5.29
N PRO A 51 16.87 -1.55 -4.23
CA PRO A 51 18.18 -2.14 -3.98
C PRO A 51 18.76 -2.84 -5.20
N GLY A 52 20.03 -2.56 -5.51
CA GLY A 52 20.75 -3.13 -6.66
C GLY A 52 20.42 -2.50 -8.02
N LYS A 53 19.56 -1.51 -8.08
CA LYS A 53 19.22 -0.78 -9.32
C LYS A 53 19.77 0.64 -9.32
N LYS A 54 19.95 1.19 -10.53
CA LYS A 54 20.33 2.60 -10.68
C LYS A 54 19.13 3.50 -10.40
N LEU A 55 19.41 4.71 -9.91
CA LEU A 55 18.39 5.74 -9.75
C LEU A 55 17.83 6.15 -11.11
N GLN A 56 16.52 6.13 -11.22
CA GLN A 56 15.82 6.42 -12.47
C GLN A 56 14.41 6.96 -12.20
N ASN A 57 13.81 7.56 -13.22
CA ASN A 57 12.42 7.99 -13.16
C ASN A 57 11.50 6.77 -12.96
N LEU A 58 10.38 6.97 -12.26
CA LEU A 58 9.39 5.93 -11.96
C LEU A 58 9.00 5.11 -13.20
N ASN A 59 8.83 5.75 -14.33
CA ASN A 59 8.42 5.11 -15.59
C ASN A 59 9.41 4.06 -16.13
N LEU A 60 10.63 4.03 -15.60
CA LEU A 60 11.68 3.09 -16.00
C LEU A 60 11.82 1.90 -15.04
N LEU A 61 11.05 1.85 -13.97
CA LEU A 61 10.98 0.72 -13.04
C LEU A 61 10.18 -0.44 -13.65
N SER A 62 10.33 -1.64 -13.09
CA SER A 62 9.44 -2.76 -13.43
C SER A 62 7.99 -2.42 -13.03
N GLY A 63 7.01 -3.00 -13.72
CA GLY A 63 5.60 -2.69 -13.50
C GLY A 63 5.15 -2.83 -12.04
N GLY A 64 5.58 -3.90 -11.35
CA GLY A 64 5.28 -4.11 -9.93
C GLY A 64 5.95 -3.07 -9.01
N GLU A 65 7.23 -2.75 -9.25
CA GLU A 65 7.93 -1.72 -8.48
C GLU A 65 7.33 -0.34 -8.72
N GLN A 66 6.95 -0.03 -9.95
CA GLN A 66 6.28 1.20 -10.32
C GLN A 66 4.92 1.33 -9.59
N ALA A 67 4.08 0.30 -9.67
CA ALA A 67 2.78 0.28 -9.03
C ALA A 67 2.89 0.44 -7.51
N LEU A 68 3.82 -0.29 -6.89
CA LEU A 68 4.04 -0.22 -5.44
C LEU A 68 4.58 1.14 -4.99
N THR A 69 5.50 1.74 -5.76
CA THR A 69 6.04 3.08 -5.47
C THR A 69 4.97 4.16 -5.63
N ALA A 70 4.15 4.06 -6.69
CA ALA A 70 3.04 4.98 -6.92
C ALA A 70 1.97 4.86 -5.82
N LEU A 71 1.64 3.64 -5.39
CA LEU A 71 0.71 3.38 -4.30
C LEU A 71 1.21 3.97 -2.98
N LEU A 72 2.48 3.72 -2.65
CA LEU A 72 3.13 4.30 -1.47
C LEU A 72 2.98 5.81 -1.44
N PHE A 73 3.25 6.46 -2.57
CA PHE A 73 3.11 7.90 -2.72
C PHE A 73 1.66 8.38 -2.57
N ALA A 74 0.72 7.69 -3.22
CA ALA A 74 -0.70 8.03 -3.17
C ALA A 74 -1.29 7.91 -1.75
N VAL A 75 -0.99 6.82 -1.04
CA VAL A 75 -1.44 6.61 0.35
C VAL A 75 -0.83 7.66 1.28
N PHE A 76 0.42 8.03 1.03
CA PHE A 76 1.11 9.04 1.83
C PHE A 76 0.54 10.45 1.64
N LEU A 77 0.19 10.82 0.40
CA LEU A 77 -0.41 12.13 0.09
C LEU A 77 -1.83 12.28 0.64
N SER A 78 -2.56 11.19 0.80
CA SER A 78 -3.97 11.24 1.20
C SER A 78 -4.20 11.65 2.66
N ASN A 79 -3.11 11.89 3.43
CA ASN A 79 -3.13 12.34 4.83
C ASN A 79 -4.22 11.59 5.62
N PRO A 80 -3.87 10.60 6.40
CA PRO A 80 -4.65 9.38 6.68
C PRO A 80 -6.16 9.63 6.72
N ALA A 81 -6.81 9.32 5.61
CA ALA A 81 -8.27 9.31 5.56
C ALA A 81 -8.79 8.27 6.56
N PRO A 82 -9.94 8.47 7.20
CA PRO A 82 -10.53 7.48 8.12
C PRO A 82 -10.74 6.12 7.44
N ILE A 83 -11.04 6.11 6.16
CA ILE A 83 -11.25 4.91 5.34
C ILE A 83 -10.46 5.08 4.04
N CYS A 84 -9.69 4.06 3.68
CA CYS A 84 -8.97 3.96 2.41
C CYS A 84 -9.46 2.71 1.66
N VAL A 85 -9.93 2.89 0.43
CA VAL A 85 -10.38 1.79 -0.43
C VAL A 85 -9.30 1.54 -1.49
N LEU A 86 -8.84 0.30 -1.56
CA LEU A 86 -7.83 -0.18 -2.50
C LEU A 86 -8.46 -1.25 -3.38
N ASP A 87 -8.71 -0.92 -4.64
CA ASP A 87 -9.42 -1.78 -5.59
C ASP A 87 -8.41 -2.40 -6.58
N GLU A 88 -8.18 -3.70 -6.44
CA GLU A 88 -7.28 -4.53 -7.25
C GLU A 88 -5.86 -3.94 -7.45
N VAL A 89 -5.36 -3.18 -6.49
CA VAL A 89 -4.03 -2.53 -6.56
C VAL A 89 -2.88 -3.54 -6.53
N ASP A 90 -3.11 -4.75 -6.07
CA ASP A 90 -2.17 -5.85 -6.03
C ASP A 90 -2.15 -6.70 -7.32
N ALA A 91 -3.08 -6.50 -8.25
CA ALA A 91 -3.16 -7.25 -9.50
C ALA A 91 -1.87 -7.22 -10.36
N PRO A 92 -1.14 -6.09 -10.49
CA PRO A 92 0.11 -6.05 -11.26
C PRO A 92 1.34 -6.51 -10.48
N LEU A 93 1.20 -6.90 -9.20
CA LEU A 93 2.31 -7.24 -8.31
C LEU A 93 2.66 -8.72 -8.41
N ASP A 94 3.96 -9.04 -8.37
CA ASP A 94 4.45 -10.38 -8.09
C ASP A 94 4.37 -10.70 -6.59
N ASP A 95 4.56 -11.94 -6.19
CA ASP A 95 4.43 -12.41 -4.81
C ASP A 95 5.30 -11.59 -3.83
N THR A 96 6.51 -11.23 -4.23
CA THR A 96 7.43 -10.42 -3.40
C THR A 96 6.88 -9.03 -3.17
N ASN A 97 6.33 -8.40 -4.21
CA ASN A 97 5.75 -7.07 -4.11
C ASN A 97 4.37 -7.09 -3.42
N VAL A 98 3.60 -8.17 -3.54
CA VAL A 98 2.37 -8.37 -2.74
C VAL A 98 2.69 -8.45 -1.25
N ASP A 99 3.74 -9.17 -0.85
CA ASP A 99 4.17 -9.23 0.55
C ASP A 99 4.56 -7.84 1.08
N ARG A 100 5.29 -7.06 0.30
CA ARG A 100 5.64 -5.66 0.62
C ARG A 100 4.40 -4.78 0.73
N PHE A 101 3.46 -4.93 -0.21
CA PHE A 101 2.18 -4.21 -0.19
C PHE A 101 1.40 -4.48 1.09
N CYS A 102 1.23 -5.75 1.45
CA CYS A 102 0.54 -6.13 2.67
C CYS A 102 1.22 -5.56 3.92
N SER A 103 2.56 -5.66 3.99
CA SER A 103 3.35 -5.11 5.09
C SER A 103 3.19 -3.60 5.24
N LEU A 104 3.15 -2.86 4.12
CA LEU A 104 2.90 -1.42 4.11
C LEU A 104 1.51 -1.09 4.65
N VAL A 105 0.46 -1.76 4.16
CA VAL A 105 -0.93 -1.53 4.57
C VAL A 105 -1.10 -1.83 6.07
N GLU A 106 -0.56 -2.94 6.56
CA GLU A 106 -0.58 -3.31 7.97
C GLU A 106 0.12 -2.27 8.85
N GLU A 107 1.27 -1.78 8.42
CA GLU A 107 2.02 -0.77 9.15
C GLU A 107 1.25 0.54 9.25
N ILE A 108 0.67 1.00 8.14
CA ILE A 108 -0.13 2.23 8.13
C ILE A 108 -1.38 2.04 9.01
N ALA A 109 -2.05 0.89 8.93
CA ALA A 109 -3.20 0.60 9.76
C ALA A 109 -2.89 0.58 11.27
N LYS A 110 -1.67 0.16 11.65
CA LYS A 110 -1.21 0.16 13.06
C LYS A 110 -0.79 1.55 13.55
N THR A 111 -0.22 2.37 12.67
CA THR A 111 0.33 3.70 13.03
C THR A 111 -0.65 4.84 12.84
N SER A 112 -1.74 4.60 12.14
CA SER A 112 -2.82 5.56 11.90
C SER A 112 -4.17 4.98 12.33
N SER A 113 -5.20 5.82 12.37
CA SER A 113 -6.58 5.37 12.60
C SER A 113 -7.31 4.93 11.31
N THR A 114 -6.59 4.87 10.19
CA THR A 114 -7.14 4.52 8.89
C THR A 114 -7.60 3.06 8.84
N LYS A 115 -8.81 2.84 8.37
CA LYS A 115 -9.32 1.51 8.03
C LYS A 115 -9.16 1.27 6.53
N PHE A 116 -8.56 0.14 6.17
CA PHE A 116 -8.37 -0.26 4.79
C PHE A 116 -9.47 -1.24 4.37
N LEU A 117 -10.10 -0.95 3.23
CA LEU A 117 -10.95 -1.87 2.50
C LEU A 117 -10.21 -2.26 1.22
N VAL A 118 -9.75 -3.50 1.16
CA VAL A 118 -8.98 -4.02 0.01
C VAL A 118 -9.87 -4.96 -0.79
N ILE A 119 -10.09 -4.63 -2.05
CA ILE A 119 -10.77 -5.51 -3.02
C ILE A 119 -9.66 -6.24 -3.77
N THR A 120 -9.66 -7.57 -3.70
CA THR A 120 -8.60 -8.38 -4.29
C THR A 120 -9.07 -9.79 -4.63
N HIS A 121 -8.39 -10.42 -5.57
CA HIS A 121 -8.48 -11.86 -5.83
C HIS A 121 -7.16 -12.59 -5.50
N HIS A 122 -6.16 -11.86 -4.95
CA HIS A 122 -4.85 -12.40 -4.64
C HIS A 122 -4.85 -13.15 -3.29
N ARG A 123 -4.50 -14.44 -3.30
CA ARG A 123 -4.57 -15.31 -2.11
C ARG A 123 -3.69 -14.84 -0.96
N MET A 124 -2.51 -14.30 -1.25
CA MET A 124 -1.59 -13.79 -0.21
C MET A 124 -2.20 -12.57 0.49
N THR A 125 -2.81 -11.66 -0.25
CA THR A 125 -3.50 -10.50 0.33
C THR A 125 -4.67 -10.96 1.21
N MET A 126 -5.50 -11.92 0.72
CA MET A 126 -6.61 -12.47 1.48
C MET A 126 -6.17 -13.11 2.80
N ALA A 127 -5.00 -13.76 2.84
CA ALA A 127 -4.49 -14.43 4.04
C ALA A 127 -3.96 -13.45 5.11
N ARG A 128 -3.76 -12.17 4.76
CA ARG A 128 -3.17 -11.15 5.65
C ARG A 128 -4.16 -10.11 6.16
N VAL A 129 -5.42 -10.19 5.79
CA VAL A 129 -6.47 -9.29 6.29
C VAL A 129 -7.05 -9.81 7.61
N ASN A 130 -7.51 -8.90 8.48
CA ASN A 130 -8.16 -9.28 9.75
C ASN A 130 -9.54 -9.90 9.51
N ARG A 131 -10.26 -9.42 8.50
CA ARG A 131 -11.60 -9.88 8.15
C ARG A 131 -11.74 -10.00 6.64
N LEU A 132 -12.23 -11.17 6.21
CA LEU A 132 -12.47 -11.46 4.80
C LEU A 132 -13.97 -11.44 4.53
N PHE A 133 -14.37 -10.74 3.47
CA PHE A 133 -15.73 -10.73 2.95
C PHE A 133 -15.72 -11.33 1.55
N GLY A 134 -16.56 -12.33 1.34
CA GLY A 134 -16.81 -12.89 0.02
C GLY A 134 -18.16 -12.43 -0.51
N VAL A 135 -18.25 -12.20 -1.80
CA VAL A 135 -19.52 -11.95 -2.48
C VAL A 135 -19.84 -13.17 -3.34
N THR A 136 -20.98 -13.77 -3.08
CA THR A 136 -21.48 -14.93 -3.82
C THR A 136 -22.80 -14.59 -4.50
N MET A 137 -23.18 -15.33 -5.51
CA MET A 137 -24.46 -15.18 -6.21
C MET A 137 -25.19 -16.55 -6.22
N PRO A 138 -25.86 -16.94 -5.11
CA PRO A 138 -26.55 -18.22 -5.03
C PRO A 138 -27.71 -18.30 -6.03
N GLU A 139 -28.35 -17.17 -6.35
CA GLU A 139 -29.38 -17.04 -7.36
C GLU A 139 -29.00 -15.96 -8.37
N LYS A 140 -29.33 -16.16 -9.64
CA LYS A 140 -28.99 -15.21 -10.69
C LYS A 140 -29.56 -13.81 -10.39
N GLY A 141 -28.65 -12.83 -10.26
CA GLY A 141 -29.00 -11.44 -9.96
C GLY A 141 -29.16 -11.11 -8.47
N VAL A 142 -28.97 -12.09 -7.56
CA VAL A 142 -29.03 -11.88 -6.10
C VAL A 142 -27.68 -12.14 -5.48
N SER A 143 -27.00 -11.07 -5.07
CA SER A 143 -25.71 -11.18 -4.38
C SER A 143 -25.89 -11.43 -2.89
N GLN A 144 -25.05 -12.30 -2.31
CA GLN A 144 -24.99 -12.58 -0.89
C GLN A 144 -23.60 -12.31 -0.36
N LEU A 145 -23.52 -11.65 0.78
CA LEU A 145 -22.27 -11.40 1.48
C LEU A 145 -21.97 -12.51 2.48
N VAL A 146 -20.77 -13.06 2.43
CA VAL A 146 -20.23 -14.02 3.38
C VAL A 146 -19.03 -13.41 4.07
N SER A 147 -18.91 -13.50 5.38
CA SER A 147 -17.76 -12.97 6.11
C SER A 147 -17.09 -14.02 6.99
N VAL A 148 -15.77 -13.96 7.06
CA VAL A 148 -14.92 -14.78 7.93
C VAL A 148 -14.01 -13.84 8.72
N ASP A 149 -14.04 -13.98 10.04
CA ASP A 149 -13.10 -13.33 10.94
C ASP A 149 -11.91 -14.28 11.12
N LEU A 150 -10.79 -13.95 10.49
CA LEU A 150 -9.62 -14.83 10.47
C LEU A 150 -8.93 -14.92 11.83
N GLU A 151 -8.95 -13.85 12.63
CA GLU A 151 -8.38 -13.87 13.98
C GLU A 151 -9.13 -14.86 14.87
N LYS A 152 -10.47 -14.81 14.86
CA LYS A 152 -11.30 -15.78 15.61
C LYS A 152 -11.16 -17.21 15.09
N ALA A 153 -11.00 -17.38 13.78
CA ALA A 153 -10.82 -18.72 13.21
C ALA A 153 -9.49 -19.36 13.66
N ILE A 154 -8.44 -18.58 13.83
CA ILE A 154 -7.15 -19.03 14.35
C ILE A 154 -7.25 -19.38 15.84
N GLU A 155 -7.87 -18.53 16.67
CA GLU A 155 -8.07 -18.76 18.10
C GLU A 155 -8.85 -20.05 18.36
N ILE A 156 -9.91 -20.32 17.60
CA ILE A 156 -10.71 -21.58 17.72
C ILE A 156 -9.82 -22.78 17.40
N LYS A 157 -9.03 -22.71 16.33
CA LYS A 157 -8.15 -23.81 15.92
C LYS A 157 -7.05 -24.11 16.95
N GLU A 158 -6.51 -23.11 17.60
CA GLU A 158 -5.52 -23.26 18.67
C GLU A 158 -6.13 -23.83 19.94
N GLN A 159 -7.37 -23.46 20.30
CA GLN A 159 -8.10 -24.02 21.43
C GLN A 159 -8.46 -25.50 21.22
N ASP A 160 -8.90 -25.87 20.02
CA ASP A 160 -9.20 -27.25 19.68
C ASP A 160 -7.94 -28.14 19.75
N ALA A 161 -6.81 -27.67 19.22
CA ALA A 161 -5.53 -28.37 19.28
C ALA A 161 -4.98 -28.55 20.71
N THR A 162 -5.38 -27.68 21.66
CA THR A 162 -4.96 -27.76 23.06
C THR A 162 -5.86 -28.70 23.88
N ASN A 163 -7.09 -28.93 23.44
CA ASN A 163 -8.04 -29.82 24.11
C ASN A 163 -7.92 -31.31 23.67
N GLU A 164 -7.12 -31.59 22.64
CA GLU A 164 -6.86 -32.97 22.16
C GLU A 164 -5.57 -33.59 22.76
N LEU A 165 -4.87 -32.87 23.66
CA LEU A 165 -3.70 -33.35 24.41
C LEU A 165 -4.06 -33.63 25.88
#